data_91775220b271cbf224a3bcccb7352538
#
_entry.id   91775220b271cbf224a3bcccb7352538
#
_cell.length_a   1.000
_cell.length_b   1.000
_cell.length_c   1.000
_cell.angle_alpha   90.00
_cell.angle_beta   90.00
_cell.angle_gamma   90.00
#
_symmetry.space_group_name_H-M   'P 1'
#
loop_
_entity.id
_entity.type
_entity.pdbx_description
1 polymer ?
#
loop_
_entity_poly.entity_id
_entity_poly.type
_entity_poly.pdbx_seq_one_letter_code
_entity_poly.pdbx_strand_id
1 'polypeptide(L)'
;MNEPPRRDRKSGRKPLVALTGATGFIGQYLLRELPKRGYRLRVLLRRPTMLPGGPASAVIGDLARPYNMAEALAEVDAVIHTAGLAGAMSGVPEDDYRLLNTEATVGFAKAAQRARIKRFVFLSSIRAQSGPICDGALTEDREPRPTDAYGRSKLAAEQGLAATDLDWVALRLALVYGPGVEGNMARLIKLARSRYPLPLAGLKSEHSLLGLDNLVEAVDKVLAADAPLKRPLIVADPKPLTIGAIIGAMRQGLGRRPALFYVPGPMLRGALRAAGQATSSEALFGSLVADPSALSRLDWNPPVETTAGLATLLREEAST
;
A
#
# COMPACT_ATOMS: atom_id res chain seq x y z
N MET A 1 -12.84 16.87 16.83
CA MET A 1 -13.75 17.38 15.78
C MET A 1 -12.93 17.51 14.52
N ASN A 2 -13.09 16.57 13.58
CA ASN A 2 -12.35 16.59 12.31
C ASN A 2 -13.01 17.60 11.37
N GLU A 3 -12.33 18.71 11.09
CA GLU A 3 -12.74 19.60 10.01
C GLU A 3 -12.67 18.82 8.68
N PRO A 4 -13.73 18.83 7.86
CA PRO A 4 -13.68 18.18 6.56
C PRO A 4 -12.66 18.88 5.65
N PRO A 5 -12.02 18.17 4.69
CA PRO A 5 -10.99 18.72 3.82
C PRO A 5 -11.48 19.99 3.13
N ARG A 6 -10.59 20.99 3.05
CA ARG A 6 -10.87 22.27 2.40
C ARG A 6 -11.27 22.03 0.96
N ARG A 7 -12.55 22.17 0.68
CA ARG A 7 -13.15 22.12 -0.65
C ARG A 7 -12.56 23.25 -1.50
N ASP A 8 -12.36 22.97 -2.78
CA ASP A 8 -12.13 24.05 -3.76
C ASP A 8 -13.33 25.01 -3.66
N ARG A 9 -13.14 26.11 -2.91
CA ARG A 9 -14.23 27.04 -2.53
C ARG A 9 -14.81 27.82 -3.70
N LYS A 10 -14.21 27.64 -4.92
CA LYS A 10 -14.65 28.38 -6.13
C LYS A 10 -15.74 27.68 -6.94
N SER A 11 -15.96 26.35 -6.83
CA SER A 11 -16.91 25.66 -7.69
C SER A 11 -18.07 24.95 -6.97
N GLY A 12 -18.01 24.76 -5.65
CA GLY A 12 -19.01 23.95 -4.90
C GLY A 12 -19.10 22.47 -5.32
N ARG A 13 -18.35 22.04 -6.36
CA ARG A 13 -18.36 20.69 -6.91
C ARG A 13 -17.37 19.80 -6.14
N LYS A 14 -17.82 18.60 -5.75
CA LYS A 14 -16.96 17.58 -5.18
C LYS A 14 -15.91 17.14 -6.21
N PRO A 15 -14.61 17.02 -5.85
CA PRO A 15 -13.57 16.57 -6.77
C PRO A 15 -13.90 15.20 -7.38
N LEU A 16 -13.69 15.06 -8.69
CA LEU A 16 -13.82 13.78 -9.39
C LEU A 16 -12.44 13.11 -9.51
N VAL A 17 -12.31 11.93 -8.93
CA VAL A 17 -11.07 11.17 -8.90
C VAL A 17 -11.22 9.93 -9.77
N ALA A 18 -10.31 9.73 -10.72
CA ALA A 18 -10.22 8.47 -11.46
C ALA A 18 -9.41 7.45 -10.66
N LEU A 19 -9.98 6.26 -10.47
CA LEU A 19 -9.36 5.15 -9.73
C LEU A 19 -9.11 3.96 -10.65
N THR A 20 -7.86 3.54 -10.80
CA THR A 20 -7.52 2.26 -11.41
C THR A 20 -7.30 1.18 -10.34
N GLY A 21 -7.42 -0.09 -10.70
CA GLY A 21 -7.18 -1.19 -9.76
C GLY A 21 -8.24 -1.35 -8.68
N ALA A 22 -9.44 -0.82 -8.88
CA ALA A 22 -10.56 -0.87 -7.93
C ALA A 22 -11.05 -2.28 -7.58
N THR A 23 -10.65 -3.30 -8.33
CA THR A 23 -10.96 -4.72 -8.04
C THR A 23 -9.93 -5.38 -7.14
N GLY A 24 -8.78 -4.74 -6.90
CA GLY A 24 -7.73 -5.24 -6.01
C GLY A 24 -7.98 -4.88 -4.54
N PHE A 25 -7.20 -5.47 -3.64
CA PHE A 25 -7.29 -5.33 -2.18
C PHE A 25 -7.37 -3.85 -1.72
N ILE A 26 -6.40 -3.03 -2.08
CA ILE A 26 -6.38 -1.60 -1.70
C ILE A 26 -7.45 -0.82 -2.46
N GLY A 27 -7.62 -1.11 -3.76
CA GLY A 27 -8.56 -0.38 -4.60
C GLY A 27 -10.01 -0.51 -4.17
N GLN A 28 -10.45 -1.69 -3.73
CA GLN A 28 -11.78 -1.91 -3.17
C GLN A 28 -12.00 -1.10 -1.89
N TYR A 29 -10.98 -1.00 -1.06
CA TYR A 29 -11.06 -0.22 0.17
C TYR A 29 -11.18 1.28 -0.11
N LEU A 30 -10.35 1.82 -1.01
CA LEU A 30 -10.43 3.20 -1.46
C LEU A 30 -11.77 3.51 -2.13
N LEU A 31 -12.30 2.59 -2.93
CA LEU A 31 -13.61 2.72 -3.57
C LEU A 31 -14.74 2.93 -2.56
N ARG A 32 -14.67 2.26 -1.42
CA ARG A 32 -15.65 2.36 -0.34
C ARG A 32 -15.47 3.61 0.53
N GLU A 33 -14.24 4.00 0.83
CA GLU A 33 -13.95 5.02 1.85
C GLU A 33 -13.84 6.45 1.30
N LEU A 34 -13.33 6.64 0.07
CA LEU A 34 -13.17 7.99 -0.50
C LEU A 34 -14.50 8.73 -0.73
N PRO A 35 -15.61 8.09 -1.15
CA PRO A 35 -16.90 8.77 -1.25
C PRO A 35 -17.40 9.33 0.08
N LYS A 36 -17.11 8.66 1.21
CA LYS A 36 -17.46 9.13 2.57
C LYS A 36 -16.69 10.41 2.93
N ARG A 37 -15.53 10.64 2.33
CA ARG A 37 -14.68 11.83 2.47
C ARG A 37 -15.04 12.96 1.48
N GLY A 38 -16.07 12.75 0.66
CA GLY A 38 -16.60 13.76 -0.24
C GLY A 38 -16.04 13.74 -1.66
N TYR A 39 -15.28 12.70 -2.04
CA TYR A 39 -14.83 12.53 -3.43
C TYR A 39 -15.91 11.85 -4.29
N ARG A 40 -15.98 12.24 -5.55
CA ARG A 40 -16.68 11.48 -6.59
C ARG A 40 -15.66 10.57 -7.25
N LEU A 41 -16.04 9.33 -7.53
CA LEU A 41 -15.13 8.38 -8.17
C LEU A 41 -15.60 8.03 -9.58
N ARG A 42 -14.64 7.90 -10.49
CA ARG A 42 -14.77 7.23 -11.79
C ARG A 42 -13.78 6.07 -11.81
N VAL A 43 -14.29 4.85 -11.85
CA VAL A 43 -13.44 3.65 -11.87
C VAL A 43 -13.02 3.35 -13.30
N LEU A 44 -11.71 3.20 -13.52
CA LEU A 44 -11.15 2.80 -14.81
C LEU A 44 -10.93 1.29 -14.81
N LEU A 45 -11.65 0.58 -15.69
CA LEU A 45 -11.71 -0.88 -15.72
C LEU A 45 -11.04 -1.44 -16.97
N ARG A 46 -10.38 -2.59 -16.84
CA ARG A 46 -9.85 -3.35 -17.97
C ARG A 46 -10.98 -3.94 -18.82
N ARG A 47 -12.04 -4.41 -18.19
CA ARG A 47 -13.27 -4.97 -18.82
C ARG A 47 -14.49 -4.64 -17.95
N PRO A 48 -15.69 -4.69 -18.52
CA PRO A 48 -16.90 -4.48 -17.75
C PRO A 48 -16.93 -5.37 -16.52
N THR A 49 -17.12 -4.77 -15.34
CA THR A 49 -17.12 -5.47 -14.05
C THR A 49 -18.15 -4.81 -13.15
N MET A 50 -18.99 -5.64 -12.54
CA MET A 50 -19.91 -5.15 -11.49
C MET A 50 -19.11 -4.82 -10.23
N LEU A 51 -19.27 -3.61 -9.74
CA LEU A 51 -18.61 -3.14 -8.52
C LEU A 51 -19.66 -2.80 -7.45
N PRO A 52 -19.38 -3.07 -6.18
CA PRO A 52 -20.26 -2.68 -5.09
C PRO A 52 -20.56 -1.17 -5.11
N GLY A 53 -21.83 -0.80 -4.89
CA GLY A 53 -22.27 0.60 -4.86
C GLY A 53 -22.45 1.26 -6.23
N GLY A 54 -22.26 0.53 -7.34
CA GLY A 54 -22.51 1.02 -8.70
C GLY A 54 -21.80 2.34 -9.07
N PRO A 55 -20.48 2.49 -8.81
CA PRO A 55 -19.77 3.73 -9.11
C PRO A 55 -19.75 4.00 -10.61
N ALA A 56 -19.63 5.28 -11.00
CA ALA A 56 -19.36 5.63 -12.39
C ALA A 56 -18.07 4.94 -12.86
N SER A 57 -18.13 4.28 -14.01
CA SER A 57 -16.99 3.50 -14.53
C SER A 57 -16.79 3.78 -16.03
N ALA A 58 -15.53 3.63 -16.46
CA ALA A 58 -15.14 3.66 -17.85
C ALA A 58 -14.27 2.43 -18.16
N VAL A 59 -14.57 1.74 -19.27
CA VAL A 59 -13.75 0.62 -19.72
C VAL A 59 -12.65 1.17 -20.62
N ILE A 60 -11.41 0.97 -20.23
CA ILE A 60 -10.22 1.48 -20.90
C ILE A 60 -9.35 0.38 -21.53
N GLY A 61 -9.74 -0.90 -21.36
CA GLY A 61 -8.94 -2.03 -21.82
C GLY A 61 -7.72 -2.28 -20.94
N ASP A 62 -6.71 -2.94 -21.52
CA ASP A 62 -5.44 -3.17 -20.84
C ASP A 62 -4.65 -1.87 -20.72
N LEU A 63 -4.13 -1.59 -19.51
CA LEU A 63 -3.32 -0.40 -19.25
C LEU A 63 -2.04 -0.32 -20.09
N ALA A 64 -1.51 -1.47 -20.56
CA ALA A 64 -0.39 -1.49 -21.48
C ALA A 64 -0.77 -1.00 -22.90
N ARG A 65 -2.06 -1.11 -23.28
CA ARG A 65 -2.62 -0.65 -24.58
C ARG A 65 -4.02 -0.10 -24.36
N PRO A 66 -4.18 1.00 -23.62
CA PRO A 66 -5.49 1.51 -23.28
C PRO A 66 -6.15 2.21 -24.48
N TYR A 67 -7.47 2.19 -24.50
CA TYR A 67 -8.30 2.95 -25.43
C TYR A 67 -9.22 3.91 -24.65
N ASN A 68 -9.87 4.85 -25.34
CA ASN A 68 -10.83 5.82 -24.76
C ASN A 68 -10.30 6.64 -23.57
N MET A 69 -8.99 6.81 -23.44
CA MET A 69 -8.40 7.51 -22.31
C MET A 69 -8.83 8.98 -22.19
N ALA A 70 -9.04 9.66 -23.33
CA ALA A 70 -9.48 11.05 -23.33
C ALA A 70 -10.88 11.20 -22.70
N GLU A 71 -11.82 10.33 -23.06
CA GLU A 71 -13.17 10.30 -22.50
C GLU A 71 -13.15 9.84 -21.02
N ALA A 72 -12.38 8.80 -20.73
CA ALA A 72 -12.26 8.26 -19.39
C ALA A 72 -11.69 9.28 -18.39
N LEU A 73 -10.84 10.19 -18.84
CA LEU A 73 -10.22 11.25 -18.03
C LEU A 73 -10.91 12.62 -18.16
N ALA A 74 -11.99 12.75 -18.96
CA ALA A 74 -12.72 13.99 -19.08
C ALA A 74 -13.27 14.46 -17.73
N GLU A 75 -13.08 15.73 -17.40
CA GLU A 75 -13.51 16.34 -16.12
C GLU A 75 -12.92 15.75 -14.84
N VAL A 76 -11.95 14.85 -14.94
CA VAL A 76 -11.26 14.27 -13.77
C VAL A 76 -10.31 15.30 -13.20
N ASP A 77 -10.38 15.50 -11.87
CA ASP A 77 -9.51 16.43 -11.14
C ASP A 77 -8.20 15.77 -10.72
N ALA A 78 -8.25 14.50 -10.29
CA ALA A 78 -7.08 13.75 -9.85
C ALA A 78 -7.17 12.27 -10.23
N VAL A 79 -6.02 11.60 -10.24
CA VAL A 79 -5.91 10.15 -10.49
C VAL A 79 -5.33 9.47 -9.25
N ILE A 80 -5.89 8.32 -8.89
CA ILE A 80 -5.28 7.35 -7.98
C ILE A 80 -5.00 6.08 -8.78
N HIS A 81 -3.71 5.77 -8.94
CA HIS A 81 -3.26 4.62 -9.70
C HIS A 81 -2.82 3.50 -8.76
N THR A 82 -3.70 2.50 -8.57
CA THR A 82 -3.41 1.32 -7.73
C THR A 82 -3.18 0.06 -8.55
N ALA A 83 -3.51 0.08 -9.85
CA ALA A 83 -3.35 -1.07 -10.72
C ALA A 83 -1.87 -1.43 -10.91
N GLY A 84 -1.58 -2.72 -10.94
CA GLY A 84 -0.25 -3.26 -11.14
C GLY A 84 -0.13 -4.67 -10.58
N LEU A 85 0.95 -5.35 -10.91
CA LEU A 85 1.30 -6.64 -10.33
C LEU A 85 1.87 -6.46 -8.92
N ALA A 86 1.38 -7.25 -7.97
CA ALA A 86 1.84 -7.21 -6.59
C ALA A 86 3.15 -8.00 -6.40
N GLY A 87 3.99 -7.54 -5.45
CA GLY A 87 5.29 -8.19 -5.16
C GLY A 87 5.20 -9.54 -4.46
N ALA A 88 4.03 -9.96 -4.01
CA ALA A 88 3.83 -11.25 -3.35
C ALA A 88 3.67 -12.44 -4.33
N MET A 89 3.62 -12.17 -5.63
CA MET A 89 3.43 -13.20 -6.66
C MET A 89 4.79 -13.83 -7.03
N SER A 90 5.00 -15.07 -6.62
CA SER A 90 6.19 -15.83 -7.03
C SER A 90 6.05 -16.30 -8.49
N GLY A 91 7.18 -16.31 -9.22
CA GLY A 91 7.24 -16.85 -10.59
C GLY A 91 6.76 -15.93 -11.69
N VAL A 92 6.46 -14.65 -11.39
CA VAL A 92 6.14 -13.65 -12.42
C VAL A 92 7.44 -13.23 -13.12
N PRO A 93 7.52 -13.29 -14.45
CA PRO A 93 8.67 -12.80 -15.21
C PRO A 93 8.95 -11.31 -14.96
N GLU A 94 10.21 -10.90 -14.98
CA GLU A 94 10.60 -9.50 -14.78
C GLU A 94 10.00 -8.59 -15.87
N ASP A 95 9.88 -9.08 -17.10
CA ASP A 95 9.28 -8.34 -18.22
C ASP A 95 7.81 -8.01 -17.98
N ASP A 96 7.05 -8.89 -17.30
CA ASP A 96 5.65 -8.60 -16.96
C ASP A 96 5.56 -7.48 -15.93
N TYR A 97 6.47 -7.45 -14.94
CA TYR A 97 6.58 -6.33 -14.02
C TYR A 97 6.94 -5.04 -14.74
N ARG A 98 7.91 -5.08 -15.67
CA ARG A 98 8.31 -3.93 -16.46
C ARG A 98 7.14 -3.40 -17.29
N LEU A 99 6.45 -4.28 -18.02
CA LEU A 99 5.31 -3.90 -18.87
C LEU A 99 4.16 -3.29 -18.06
N LEU A 100 3.72 -3.97 -16.99
CA LEU A 100 2.48 -3.60 -16.30
C LEU A 100 2.70 -2.57 -15.17
N ASN A 101 3.83 -2.61 -14.46
CA ASN A 101 4.09 -1.67 -13.38
C ASN A 101 4.82 -0.42 -13.84
N THR A 102 5.67 -0.52 -14.88
CA THR A 102 6.46 0.63 -15.34
C THR A 102 5.85 1.25 -16.59
N GLU A 103 5.84 0.54 -17.71
CA GLU A 103 5.47 1.12 -19.00
C GLU A 103 3.99 1.55 -19.03
N ALA A 104 3.09 0.71 -18.52
CA ALA A 104 1.68 1.04 -18.44
C ALA A 104 1.42 2.24 -17.49
N THR A 105 2.11 2.32 -16.35
CA THR A 105 2.00 3.45 -15.42
C THR A 105 2.47 4.76 -16.08
N VAL A 106 3.64 4.74 -16.74
CA VAL A 106 4.18 5.92 -17.44
C VAL A 106 3.29 6.33 -18.61
N GLY A 107 2.78 5.36 -19.37
CA GLY A 107 1.82 5.60 -20.45
C GLY A 107 0.53 6.27 -19.95
N PHE A 108 0.02 5.80 -18.82
CA PHE A 108 -1.16 6.36 -18.16
C PHE A 108 -0.88 7.78 -17.63
N ALA A 109 0.28 8.01 -17.02
CA ALA A 109 0.68 9.35 -16.57
C ALA A 109 0.76 10.35 -17.73
N LYS A 110 1.32 9.95 -18.88
CA LYS A 110 1.32 10.79 -20.09
C LYS A 110 -0.09 11.10 -20.59
N ALA A 111 -1.02 10.14 -20.49
CA ALA A 111 -2.42 10.40 -20.81
C ALA A 111 -3.08 11.37 -19.83
N ALA A 112 -2.80 11.22 -18.52
CA ALA A 112 -3.26 12.14 -17.48
C ALA A 112 -2.70 13.56 -17.68
N GLN A 113 -1.44 13.69 -18.08
CA GLN A 113 -0.83 14.99 -18.41
C GLN A 113 -1.54 15.65 -19.59
N ARG A 114 -1.83 14.92 -20.69
CA ARG A 114 -2.60 15.45 -21.83
C ARG A 114 -4.02 15.88 -21.43
N ALA A 115 -4.64 15.15 -20.47
CA ALA A 115 -5.95 15.49 -19.93
C ALA A 115 -5.90 16.63 -18.89
N ARG A 116 -4.72 17.20 -18.60
CA ARG A 116 -4.50 18.28 -17.62
C ARG A 116 -4.97 17.92 -16.21
N ILE A 117 -4.75 16.68 -15.81
CA ILE A 117 -5.04 16.21 -14.44
C ILE A 117 -4.20 17.03 -13.45
N LYS A 118 -4.83 17.52 -12.39
CA LYS A 118 -4.18 18.37 -11.38
C LYS A 118 -3.22 17.59 -10.49
N ARG A 119 -3.54 16.32 -10.14
CA ARG A 119 -2.71 15.46 -9.29
C ARG A 119 -2.78 14.00 -9.70
N PHE A 120 -1.62 13.35 -9.72
CA PHE A 120 -1.46 11.93 -10.00
C PHE A 120 -0.86 11.22 -8.79
N VAL A 121 -1.68 10.44 -8.09
CA VAL A 121 -1.26 9.64 -6.92
C VAL A 121 -0.96 8.23 -7.39
N PHE A 122 0.29 7.80 -7.29
CA PHE A 122 0.74 6.45 -7.62
C PHE A 122 0.96 5.64 -6.36
N LEU A 123 0.31 4.48 -6.22
CA LEU A 123 0.62 3.56 -5.15
C LEU A 123 1.87 2.74 -5.50
N SER A 124 3.00 3.21 -4.98
CA SER A 124 4.28 2.56 -5.04
C SER A 124 4.46 1.59 -3.87
N SER A 125 5.66 1.24 -3.54
CA SER A 125 6.00 0.32 -2.46
C SER A 125 7.30 0.72 -1.80
N ILE A 126 7.47 0.43 -0.52
CA ILE A 126 8.75 0.54 0.17
C ILE A 126 9.84 -0.32 -0.50
N ARG A 127 9.44 -1.32 -1.28
CA ARG A 127 10.32 -2.17 -2.09
C ARG A 127 10.97 -1.40 -3.25
N ALA A 128 10.43 -0.27 -3.67
CA ALA A 128 11.11 0.64 -4.59
C ALA A 128 12.35 1.28 -3.95
N GLN A 129 12.37 1.40 -2.62
CA GLN A 129 13.47 1.98 -1.87
C GLN A 129 14.53 0.95 -1.46
N SER A 130 14.14 -0.26 -1.08
CA SER A 130 15.07 -1.26 -0.55
C SER A 130 14.63 -2.70 -0.80
N GLY A 131 15.46 -3.64 -0.36
CA GLY A 131 15.13 -5.05 -0.23
C GLY A 131 14.09 -5.35 0.87
N PRO A 132 13.87 -6.65 1.18
CA PRO A 132 12.96 -7.10 2.23
C PRO A 132 13.46 -6.75 3.64
N ILE A 133 14.73 -6.41 3.77
CA ILE A 133 15.41 -6.03 5.01
C ILE A 133 16.27 -4.79 4.76
N CYS A 134 16.44 -3.99 5.77
CA CYS A 134 17.26 -2.79 5.72
C CYS A 134 17.86 -2.48 7.09
N ASP A 135 19.10 -1.96 7.10
CA ASP A 135 19.74 -1.43 8.29
C ASP A 135 19.25 0.00 8.56
N GLY A 136 18.77 0.26 9.78
CA GLY A 136 18.21 1.54 10.19
C GLY A 136 16.85 1.84 9.56
N ALA A 137 16.32 3.02 9.84
CA ALA A 137 15.07 3.49 9.27
C ALA A 137 15.28 4.02 7.84
N LEU A 138 14.35 3.66 6.94
CA LEU A 138 14.28 4.20 5.59
C LEU A 138 13.61 5.56 5.60
N THR A 139 14.26 6.54 5.00
CA THR A 139 13.73 7.86 4.70
C THR A 139 13.72 8.07 3.19
N GLU A 140 12.96 9.04 2.69
CA GLU A 140 12.90 9.35 1.24
C GLU A 140 14.25 9.81 0.67
N ASP A 141 15.11 10.40 1.52
CA ASP A 141 16.43 10.94 1.12
C ASP A 141 17.48 9.83 0.91
N ARG A 142 17.21 8.62 1.41
CA ARG A 142 18.11 7.48 1.21
C ARG A 142 18.05 7.00 -0.24
N GLU A 143 19.22 6.82 -0.86
CA GLU A 143 19.32 6.31 -2.24
C GLU A 143 18.56 4.98 -2.41
N PRO A 144 17.64 4.89 -3.37
CA PRO A 144 16.88 3.67 -3.62
C PRO A 144 17.78 2.52 -4.14
N ARG A 145 17.65 1.34 -3.50
CA ARG A 145 18.39 0.11 -3.86
C ARG A 145 17.45 -1.10 -3.84
N PRO A 146 16.46 -1.18 -4.75
CA PRO A 146 15.58 -2.32 -4.83
C PRO A 146 16.33 -3.61 -5.21
N THR A 147 16.00 -4.72 -4.57
CA THR A 147 16.70 -6.01 -4.75
C THR A 147 15.92 -7.02 -5.57
N ASP A 148 14.65 -6.75 -5.90
CA ASP A 148 13.81 -7.64 -6.72
C ASP A 148 13.16 -6.92 -7.91
N ALA A 149 12.66 -7.71 -8.86
CA ALA A 149 12.02 -7.22 -10.07
C ALA A 149 10.81 -6.30 -9.78
N TYR A 150 10.01 -6.63 -8.77
CA TYR A 150 8.89 -5.81 -8.34
C TYR A 150 9.35 -4.42 -7.86
N GLY A 151 10.31 -4.37 -6.95
CA GLY A 151 10.86 -3.11 -6.43
C GLY A 151 11.48 -2.27 -7.54
N ARG A 152 12.27 -2.91 -8.45
CA ARG A 152 12.84 -2.23 -9.62
C ARG A 152 11.76 -1.65 -10.53
N SER A 153 10.67 -2.38 -10.78
CA SER A 153 9.57 -1.89 -11.63
C SER A 153 8.84 -0.71 -11.01
N LYS A 154 8.64 -0.70 -9.68
CA LYS A 154 8.03 0.43 -8.97
C LYS A 154 8.93 1.66 -9.00
N LEU A 155 10.23 1.50 -8.76
CA LEU A 155 11.20 2.60 -8.84
C LEU A 155 11.27 3.19 -10.26
N ALA A 156 11.32 2.35 -11.28
CA ALA A 156 11.33 2.78 -12.68
C ALA A 156 10.05 3.55 -13.05
N ALA A 157 8.88 3.15 -12.50
CA ALA A 157 7.65 3.91 -12.66
C ALA A 157 7.73 5.30 -12.00
N GLU A 158 8.27 5.40 -10.77
CA GLU A 158 8.49 6.68 -10.09
C GLU A 158 9.41 7.61 -10.92
N GLN A 159 10.49 7.07 -11.47
CA GLN A 159 11.41 7.81 -12.35
C GLN A 159 10.71 8.27 -13.63
N GLY A 160 9.85 7.43 -14.20
CA GLY A 160 9.04 7.80 -15.36
C GLY A 160 8.00 8.88 -15.06
N LEU A 161 7.42 8.90 -13.86
CA LEU A 161 6.56 9.99 -13.37
C LEU A 161 7.35 11.29 -13.20
N ALA A 162 8.55 11.22 -12.65
CA ALA A 162 9.43 12.38 -12.46
C ALA A 162 9.83 13.05 -13.78
N ALA A 163 9.82 12.31 -14.89
CA ALA A 163 10.07 12.83 -16.24
C ALA A 163 8.83 13.50 -16.89
N THR A 164 7.68 13.57 -16.16
CA THR A 164 6.48 14.27 -16.63
C THR A 164 6.34 15.63 -15.95
N ASP A 165 5.50 16.51 -16.54
CA ASP A 165 5.14 17.81 -15.92
C ASP A 165 4.01 17.70 -14.90
N LEU A 166 3.48 16.49 -14.66
CA LEU A 166 2.41 16.27 -13.69
C LEU A 166 2.82 16.69 -12.27
N ASP A 167 1.86 17.13 -11.48
CA ASP A 167 1.98 17.07 -10.04
C ASP A 167 1.71 15.64 -9.60
N TRP A 168 2.76 14.88 -9.45
CA TRP A 168 2.71 13.47 -9.07
C TRP A 168 3.17 13.25 -7.63
N VAL A 169 2.67 12.20 -7.02
CA VAL A 169 3.18 11.69 -5.75
C VAL A 169 3.19 10.17 -5.80
N ALA A 170 4.31 9.56 -5.43
CA ALA A 170 4.44 8.12 -5.29
C ALA A 170 4.38 7.74 -3.80
N LEU A 171 3.32 7.06 -3.38
CA LEU A 171 3.19 6.58 -2.01
C LEU A 171 3.93 5.25 -1.88
N ARG A 172 5.11 5.25 -1.24
CA ARG A 172 5.89 4.05 -0.94
C ARG A 172 5.33 3.35 0.29
N LEU A 173 4.38 2.44 0.05
CA LEU A 173 3.66 1.74 1.10
C LEU A 173 4.54 0.72 1.81
N ALA A 174 4.52 0.71 3.15
CA ALA A 174 4.98 -0.40 3.96
C ALA A 174 4.07 -1.63 3.77
N LEU A 175 4.26 -2.70 4.54
CA LEU A 175 3.41 -3.89 4.44
C LEU A 175 1.99 -3.57 4.89
N VAL A 176 1.06 -3.57 3.93
CA VAL A 176 -0.34 -3.20 4.17
C VAL A 176 -1.10 -4.36 4.83
N TYR A 177 -1.92 -4.03 5.84
CA TYR A 177 -2.85 -4.97 6.47
C TYR A 177 -4.28 -4.42 6.47
N GLY A 178 -5.25 -5.34 6.45
CA GLY A 178 -6.67 -5.04 6.47
C GLY A 178 -7.51 -6.23 6.00
N PRO A 179 -8.84 -6.12 5.98
CA PRO A 179 -9.75 -7.19 5.54
C PRO A 179 -9.46 -7.65 4.11
N GLY A 180 -9.31 -8.95 3.92
CA GLY A 180 -9.03 -9.54 2.60
C GLY A 180 -7.57 -9.48 2.16
N VAL A 181 -6.64 -9.20 3.07
CA VAL A 181 -5.20 -9.17 2.74
C VAL A 181 -4.66 -10.55 2.36
N GLU A 182 -3.77 -10.55 1.38
CA GLU A 182 -3.10 -11.76 0.87
C GLU A 182 -1.60 -11.78 1.20
N GLY A 183 -0.90 -12.79 0.70
CA GLY A 183 0.56 -12.88 0.77
C GLY A 183 1.12 -13.07 2.18
N ASN A 184 2.16 -12.31 2.54
CA ASN A 184 2.87 -12.47 3.80
C ASN A 184 2.01 -12.14 5.02
N MET A 185 1.14 -11.15 4.93
CA MET A 185 0.24 -10.79 6.04
C MET A 185 -0.79 -11.91 6.28
N ALA A 186 -1.35 -12.53 5.24
CA ALA A 186 -2.24 -13.68 5.38
C ALA A 186 -1.54 -14.87 6.06
N ARG A 187 -0.23 -15.07 5.82
CA ARG A 187 0.56 -16.08 6.55
C ARG A 187 0.68 -15.77 8.05
N LEU A 188 0.89 -14.50 8.41
CA LEU A 188 0.92 -14.07 9.82
C LEU A 188 -0.45 -14.25 10.48
N ILE A 189 -1.54 -13.93 9.80
CA ILE A 189 -2.92 -14.19 10.25
C ILE A 189 -3.12 -15.69 10.51
N LYS A 190 -2.71 -16.55 9.59
CA LYS A 190 -2.78 -18.02 9.77
C LYS A 190 -2.00 -18.49 11.02
N LEU A 191 -0.80 -17.93 11.25
CA LEU A 191 -0.02 -18.22 12.46
C LEU A 191 -0.72 -17.71 13.73
N ALA A 192 -1.31 -16.52 13.70
CA ALA A 192 -2.05 -15.97 14.83
C ALA A 192 -3.27 -16.83 15.21
N ARG A 193 -3.96 -17.38 14.23
CA ARG A 193 -5.10 -18.29 14.42
C ARG A 193 -4.71 -19.66 14.98
N SER A 194 -3.43 -20.06 14.86
CA SER A 194 -2.93 -21.30 15.42
C SER A 194 -3.13 -21.35 16.95
N ARG A 195 -3.48 -22.52 17.47
CA ARG A 195 -3.62 -22.76 18.93
C ARG A 195 -2.27 -22.96 19.63
N TYR A 196 -1.25 -23.29 18.86
CA TYR A 196 0.04 -23.68 19.42
C TYR A 196 0.84 -22.44 19.86
N PRO A 197 1.59 -22.54 20.97
CA PRO A 197 2.59 -21.55 21.31
C PRO A 197 3.62 -21.40 20.18
N LEU A 198 4.11 -20.19 19.96
CA LEU A 198 5.05 -19.89 18.89
C LEU A 198 6.41 -19.42 19.42
N PRO A 199 7.54 -19.87 18.85
CA PRO A 199 8.89 -19.54 19.30
C PRO A 199 9.33 -18.14 18.80
N LEU A 200 8.52 -17.11 19.02
CA LEU A 200 8.73 -15.77 18.44
C LEU A 200 9.09 -14.70 19.48
N ALA A 201 9.08 -15.01 20.78
CA ALA A 201 9.38 -14.03 21.84
C ALA A 201 10.84 -13.53 21.81
N GLY A 202 11.76 -14.27 21.18
CA GLY A 202 13.17 -13.92 21.06
C GLY A 202 13.51 -13.08 19.81
N LEU A 203 12.58 -12.88 18.88
CA LEU A 203 12.80 -12.11 17.66
C LEU A 203 12.71 -10.61 17.96
N LYS A 204 13.79 -9.89 17.64
CA LYS A 204 13.92 -8.45 17.86
C LYS A 204 13.79 -7.64 16.56
N SER A 205 13.67 -8.33 15.42
CA SER A 205 13.47 -7.68 14.12
C SER A 205 12.14 -6.91 14.09
N GLU A 206 12.19 -5.67 13.63
CA GLU A 206 11.05 -4.76 13.59
C GLU A 206 10.60 -4.51 12.15
N HIS A 207 9.31 -4.42 11.98
CA HIS A 207 8.68 -4.23 10.67
C HIS A 207 7.66 -3.09 10.73
N SER A 208 7.79 -2.15 9.81
CA SER A 208 6.75 -1.16 9.57
C SER A 208 5.57 -1.79 8.83
N LEU A 209 4.40 -1.52 9.34
CA LEU A 209 3.11 -1.92 8.77
C LEU A 209 2.34 -0.68 8.33
N LEU A 210 1.24 -0.88 7.65
CA LEU A 210 0.32 0.17 7.26
C LEU A 210 -1.13 -0.34 7.26
N GLY A 211 -1.97 0.21 8.13
CA GLY A 211 -3.40 -0.08 8.13
C GLY A 211 -4.11 0.57 6.94
N LEU A 212 -5.13 -0.11 6.39
CA LEU A 212 -5.92 0.45 5.27
C LEU A 212 -6.59 1.78 5.62
N ASP A 213 -7.07 1.95 6.86
CA ASP A 213 -7.64 3.24 7.32
C ASP A 213 -6.60 4.36 7.29
N ASN A 214 -5.38 4.06 7.75
CA ASN A 214 -4.26 4.98 7.77
C ASN A 214 -3.80 5.33 6.34
N LEU A 215 -3.87 4.35 5.41
CA LEU A 215 -3.62 4.59 3.99
C LEU A 215 -4.66 5.52 3.36
N VAL A 216 -5.96 5.34 3.66
CA VAL A 216 -7.02 6.22 3.15
C VAL A 216 -6.79 7.66 3.61
N GLU A 217 -6.39 7.86 4.88
CA GLU A 217 -6.04 9.18 5.41
C GLU A 217 -4.83 9.78 4.67
N ALA A 218 -3.80 8.96 4.38
CA ALA A 218 -2.64 9.41 3.61
C ALA A 218 -3.03 9.84 2.18
N VAL A 219 -3.88 9.07 1.51
CA VAL A 219 -4.40 9.41 0.19
C VAL A 219 -5.21 10.71 0.23
N ASP A 220 -6.06 10.88 1.25
CA ASP A 220 -6.85 12.11 1.43
C ASP A 220 -5.94 13.34 1.59
N LYS A 221 -4.89 13.26 2.44
CA LYS A 221 -3.94 14.35 2.64
C LYS A 221 -3.19 14.74 1.37
N VAL A 222 -2.70 13.77 0.60
CA VAL A 222 -1.99 14.08 -0.64
C VAL A 222 -2.94 14.60 -1.74
N LEU A 223 -4.19 14.18 -1.76
CA LEU A 223 -5.19 14.74 -2.68
C LEU A 223 -5.57 16.19 -2.32
N ALA A 224 -5.60 16.49 -1.03
CA ALA A 224 -5.98 17.81 -0.50
C ALA A 224 -4.84 18.82 -0.44
N ALA A 225 -3.58 18.40 -0.63
CA ALA A 225 -2.43 19.29 -0.54
C ALA A 225 -2.49 20.40 -1.61
N ASP A 226 -2.33 21.66 -1.20
CA ASP A 226 -2.43 22.81 -2.11
C ASP A 226 -1.21 22.94 -3.03
N ALA A 227 -0.01 22.66 -2.51
CA ALA A 227 1.24 22.76 -3.26
C ALA A 227 1.55 21.50 -4.06
N PRO A 228 2.24 21.61 -5.22
CA PRO A 228 2.74 20.45 -5.94
C PRO A 228 3.69 19.62 -5.09
N LEU A 229 3.54 18.30 -5.15
CA LEU A 229 4.37 17.37 -4.38
C LEU A 229 5.61 16.91 -5.15
N LYS A 230 5.45 16.40 -6.35
CA LYS A 230 6.50 15.95 -7.30
C LYS A 230 7.60 15.09 -6.64
N ARG A 231 7.22 14.17 -5.76
CA ARG A 231 8.16 13.35 -4.98
C ARG A 231 7.56 12.05 -4.49
N PRO A 232 8.37 11.06 -4.13
CA PRO A 232 7.91 9.93 -3.33
C PRO A 232 7.66 10.36 -1.87
N LEU A 233 6.74 9.64 -1.21
CA LEU A 233 6.47 9.74 0.23
C LEU A 233 6.34 8.34 0.81
N ILE A 234 7.02 8.06 1.91
CA ILE A 234 6.87 6.81 2.66
C ILE A 234 5.58 6.86 3.46
N VAL A 235 4.81 5.77 3.38
CA VAL A 235 3.56 5.62 4.12
C VAL A 235 3.66 4.36 4.97
N ALA A 236 3.76 4.58 6.28
CA ALA A 236 3.86 3.53 7.28
C ALA A 236 3.21 3.99 8.58
N ASP A 237 2.64 3.09 9.34
CA ASP A 237 2.19 3.38 10.69
C ASP A 237 3.39 3.82 11.57
N PRO A 238 3.22 4.74 12.52
CA PRO A 238 4.34 5.39 13.22
C PRO A 238 5.23 4.43 14.04
N LYS A 239 4.67 3.32 14.52
CA LYS A 239 5.40 2.38 15.38
C LYS A 239 5.68 1.08 14.64
N PRO A 240 6.94 0.76 14.34
CA PRO A 240 7.30 -0.57 13.86
C PRO A 240 7.06 -1.60 14.96
N LEU A 241 6.72 -2.83 14.58
CA LEU A 241 6.42 -3.92 15.49
C LEU A 241 7.31 -5.13 15.21
N THR A 242 7.67 -5.86 16.27
CA THR A 242 8.26 -7.19 16.09
C THR A 242 7.21 -8.19 15.63
N ILE A 243 7.64 -9.27 14.97
CA ILE A 243 6.72 -10.35 14.56
C ILE A 243 5.95 -10.91 15.75
N GLY A 244 6.62 -11.03 16.93
CA GLY A 244 5.95 -11.44 18.17
C GLY A 244 4.85 -10.46 18.58
N ALA A 245 5.10 -9.16 18.52
CA ALA A 245 4.10 -8.13 18.84
C ALA A 245 2.92 -8.15 17.85
N ILE A 246 3.18 -8.32 16.55
CA ILE A 246 2.15 -8.47 15.51
C ILE A 246 1.22 -9.66 15.83
N ILE A 247 1.79 -10.84 16.06
CA ILE A 247 1.03 -12.05 16.41
C ILE A 247 0.29 -11.88 17.73
N GLY A 248 0.93 -11.25 18.71
CA GLY A 248 0.32 -10.96 20.01
C GLY A 248 -0.93 -10.10 19.90
N ALA A 249 -0.85 -8.98 19.15
CA ALA A 249 -1.98 -8.10 18.90
C ALA A 249 -3.13 -8.82 18.16
N MET A 250 -2.80 -9.60 17.14
CA MET A 250 -3.78 -10.41 16.42
C MET A 250 -4.48 -11.41 17.33
N ARG A 251 -3.74 -12.13 18.20
CA ARG A 251 -4.32 -13.09 19.15
C ARG A 251 -5.19 -12.43 20.21
N GLN A 252 -4.84 -11.23 20.65
CA GLN A 252 -5.70 -10.43 21.54
C GLN A 252 -7.05 -10.11 20.88
N GLY A 253 -7.06 -9.78 19.59
CA GLY A 253 -8.30 -9.60 18.81
C GLY A 253 -9.20 -10.84 18.80
N LEU A 254 -8.61 -12.05 18.84
CA LEU A 254 -9.32 -13.32 18.98
C LEU A 254 -9.70 -13.68 20.44
N GLY A 255 -9.50 -12.77 21.40
CA GLY A 255 -9.72 -13.04 22.83
C GLY A 255 -8.71 -14.02 23.45
N ARG A 256 -7.54 -14.20 22.85
CA ARG A 256 -6.52 -15.19 23.27
C ARG A 256 -5.28 -14.51 23.85
N ARG A 257 -4.59 -15.21 24.73
CA ARG A 257 -3.25 -14.82 25.18
C ARG A 257 -2.25 -14.89 24.02
N PRO A 258 -1.19 -14.07 24.00
CA PRO A 258 -0.17 -14.11 22.94
C PRO A 258 0.49 -15.50 22.76
N ALA A 259 0.67 -16.27 23.83
CA ALA A 259 1.24 -17.63 23.83
C ALA A 259 2.53 -17.71 23.00
N LEU A 260 3.47 -16.82 23.29
CA LEU A 260 4.80 -16.76 22.70
C LEU A 260 5.83 -17.26 23.70
N PHE A 261 6.84 -18.01 23.24
CA PHE A 261 7.95 -18.44 24.08
C PHE A 261 9.29 -18.11 23.44
N TYR A 262 10.31 -18.02 24.28
CA TYR A 262 11.66 -17.68 23.88
C TYR A 262 12.40 -18.89 23.33
N VAL A 263 13.00 -18.72 22.15
CA VAL A 263 14.01 -19.62 21.59
C VAL A 263 15.19 -18.76 21.14
N PRO A 264 16.43 -19.15 21.44
CA PRO A 264 17.60 -18.42 20.95
C PRO A 264 17.58 -18.31 19.40
N GLY A 265 17.83 -17.10 18.88
CA GLY A 265 17.77 -16.82 17.44
C GLY A 265 18.57 -17.80 16.56
N PRO A 266 19.82 -18.15 16.90
CA PRO A 266 20.59 -19.13 16.12
C PRO A 266 19.92 -20.51 16.04
N MET A 267 19.33 -20.99 17.12
CA MET A 267 18.61 -22.27 17.14
C MET A 267 17.36 -22.23 16.25
N LEU A 268 16.56 -21.16 16.35
CA LEU A 268 15.38 -20.99 15.51
C LEU A 268 15.76 -20.88 14.04
N ARG A 269 16.82 -20.14 13.72
CA ARG A 269 17.34 -20.02 12.35
C ARG A 269 17.82 -21.36 11.80
N GLY A 270 18.52 -22.15 12.60
CA GLY A 270 18.97 -23.50 12.24
C GLY A 270 17.77 -24.43 11.95
N ALA A 271 16.76 -24.42 12.81
CA ALA A 271 15.55 -25.22 12.64
C ALA A 271 14.77 -24.85 11.36
N LEU A 272 14.61 -23.57 11.07
CA LEU A 272 13.94 -23.09 9.86
C LEU A 272 14.71 -23.47 8.58
N ARG A 273 16.04 -23.39 8.60
CA ARG A 273 16.89 -23.85 7.48
C ARG A 273 16.77 -25.35 7.26
N ALA A 274 16.81 -26.13 8.32
CA ALA A 274 16.64 -27.59 8.25
C ALA A 274 15.26 -28.00 7.71
N ALA A 275 14.22 -27.17 7.99
CA ALA A 275 12.87 -27.33 7.43
C ALA A 275 12.69 -26.81 6.00
N GLY A 276 13.76 -26.42 5.29
CA GLY A 276 13.71 -25.90 3.94
C GLY A 276 13.14 -24.47 3.81
N GLN A 277 13.03 -23.72 4.92
CA GLN A 277 12.44 -22.38 4.98
C GLN A 277 13.49 -21.27 5.08
N ALA A 278 14.59 -21.36 4.32
CA ALA A 278 15.68 -20.41 4.37
C ALA A 278 15.24 -18.96 4.09
N THR A 279 14.47 -18.73 3.02
CA THR A 279 13.94 -17.40 2.65
C THR A 279 13.02 -16.82 3.71
N SER A 280 12.16 -17.67 4.32
CA SER A 280 11.29 -17.24 5.43
C SER A 280 12.13 -16.85 6.67
N SER A 281 13.27 -17.52 6.89
CA SER A 281 14.17 -17.20 7.99
C SER A 281 14.79 -15.80 7.83
N GLU A 282 15.22 -15.40 6.63
CA GLU A 282 15.75 -14.05 6.41
C GLU A 282 14.73 -12.96 6.72
N ALA A 283 13.50 -13.12 6.25
CA ALA A 283 12.41 -12.18 6.54
C ALA A 283 12.07 -12.09 8.03
N LEU A 284 12.20 -13.18 8.79
CA LEU A 284 11.92 -13.20 10.23
C LEU A 284 13.00 -12.53 11.08
N PHE A 285 14.26 -12.57 10.64
CA PHE A 285 15.41 -12.06 11.39
C PHE A 285 15.91 -10.69 10.91
N GLY A 286 15.47 -10.21 9.77
CA GLY A 286 15.79 -8.89 9.26
C GLY A 286 14.73 -7.87 9.60
N SER A 287 15.12 -6.61 9.80
CA SER A 287 14.19 -5.51 10.03
C SER A 287 13.91 -4.75 8.74
N LEU A 288 12.71 -4.21 8.64
CA LEU A 288 12.34 -3.24 7.62
C LEU A 288 11.54 -2.12 8.31
N VAL A 289 12.24 -1.09 8.73
CA VAL A 289 11.66 0.08 9.40
C VAL A 289 11.62 1.24 8.43
N ALA A 290 10.49 1.91 8.34
CA ALA A 290 10.24 3.04 7.46
C ALA A 290 9.79 4.26 8.28
N ASP A 291 10.34 5.43 7.96
CA ASP A 291 10.04 6.69 8.63
C ASP A 291 9.00 7.51 7.82
N PRO A 292 7.77 7.67 8.29
CA PRO A 292 6.73 8.43 7.61
C PRO A 292 6.76 9.93 7.90
N SER A 293 7.81 10.48 8.50
CA SER A 293 7.87 11.87 8.98
C SER A 293 7.66 12.91 7.86
N ALA A 294 8.07 12.60 6.63
CA ALA A 294 7.84 13.48 5.50
C ALA A 294 6.34 13.63 5.16
N LEU A 295 5.56 12.56 5.29
CA LEU A 295 4.11 12.59 5.12
C LEU A 295 3.43 13.30 6.30
N SER A 296 3.93 13.15 7.52
CA SER A 296 3.41 13.86 8.70
C SER A 296 3.48 15.38 8.56
N ARG A 297 4.43 15.91 7.76
CA ARG A 297 4.50 17.36 7.44
C ARG A 297 3.32 17.85 6.58
N LEU A 298 2.52 16.96 6.02
CA LEU A 298 1.27 17.25 5.32
C LEU A 298 0.05 17.09 6.25
N ASP A 299 0.23 17.24 7.55
CA ASP A 299 -0.81 17.03 8.58
C ASP A 299 -1.41 15.62 8.56
N TRP A 300 -0.65 14.63 8.05
CA TRP A 300 -1.06 13.24 8.15
C TRP A 300 -0.91 12.75 9.58
N ASN A 301 -2.03 12.31 10.15
CA ASN A 301 -2.08 11.71 11.47
C ASN A 301 -2.91 10.42 11.38
N PRO A 302 -2.28 9.24 11.50
CA PRO A 302 -2.97 7.98 11.32
C PRO A 302 -4.07 7.80 12.36
N PRO A 303 -5.33 7.55 11.94
CA PRO A 303 -6.46 7.47 12.87
C PRO A 303 -6.47 6.18 13.71
N VAL A 304 -5.74 5.15 13.29
CA VAL A 304 -5.75 3.84 13.93
C VAL A 304 -4.34 3.45 14.37
N GLU A 305 -4.19 3.14 15.66
CA GLU A 305 -2.93 2.59 16.19
C GLU A 305 -2.76 1.14 15.69
N THR A 306 -1.53 0.76 15.31
CA THR A 306 -1.25 -0.49 14.59
C THR A 306 -1.71 -1.73 15.35
N THR A 307 -1.47 -1.82 16.66
CA THR A 307 -1.86 -3.00 17.46
C THR A 307 -3.39 -3.09 17.60
N ALA A 308 -4.07 -1.95 17.73
CA ALA A 308 -5.52 -1.89 17.75
C ALA A 308 -6.12 -2.31 16.41
N GLY A 309 -5.55 -1.85 15.30
CA GLY A 309 -5.98 -2.23 13.95
C GLY A 309 -5.81 -3.73 13.68
N LEU A 310 -4.67 -4.31 14.06
CA LEU A 310 -4.42 -5.74 13.93
C LEU A 310 -5.39 -6.59 14.79
N ALA A 311 -5.71 -6.13 16.00
CA ALA A 311 -6.68 -6.81 16.86
C ALA A 311 -8.10 -6.74 16.28
N THR A 312 -8.50 -5.58 15.75
CA THR A 312 -9.81 -5.39 15.12
C THR A 312 -9.96 -6.26 13.89
N LEU A 313 -8.94 -6.33 13.02
CA LEU A 313 -8.94 -7.19 11.84
C LEU A 313 -9.32 -8.63 12.17
N LEU A 314 -8.70 -9.22 13.19
CA LEU A 314 -8.95 -10.62 13.56
C LEU A 314 -10.30 -10.81 14.29
N ARG A 315 -10.79 -9.79 14.97
CA ARG A 315 -12.12 -9.82 15.61
C ARG A 315 -13.23 -9.83 14.57
N GLU A 316 -13.14 -8.98 13.57
CA GLU A 316 -14.14 -8.89 12.49
C GLU A 316 -14.20 -10.17 11.65
N GLU A 317 -13.04 -10.73 11.28
CA GLU A 317 -12.96 -12.00 10.55
C GLU A 317 -13.44 -13.22 11.36
N ALA A 318 -13.48 -13.15 12.67
CA ALA A 318 -14.02 -14.21 13.53
C ALA A 318 -15.55 -14.12 13.69
N SER A 319 -16.14 -12.97 13.35
CA SER A 319 -17.57 -12.70 13.45
C SER A 319 -18.33 -12.93 12.13
N THR A 320 -17.59 -13.17 11.04
CA THR A 320 -18.10 -13.48 9.70
C THR A 320 -18.02 -14.98 9.43
#